data_5b45c1147a941b51ffde14f491d4be07
#
_entry.id   5b45c1147a941b51ffde14f491d4be07
#
_cell.length_a   1.000
_cell.length_b   1.000
_cell.length_c   1.000
_cell.angle_alpha   90.00
_cell.angle_beta   90.00
_cell.angle_gamma   90.00
#
_symmetry.space_group_name_H-M   'P 1'
#
loop_
_entity.id
_entity.type
_entity.pdbx_description
1 polymer ?
#
loop_
_entity_poly.entity_id
_entity_poly.type
_entity_poly.pdbx_seq_one_letter_code
_entity_poly.pdbx_strand_id
1 'polypeptide(L)'
;GDMGASLDYASLNEELANLRRALYFDLGVPFPGINIRPNPGLPELTYVLNVNEIPMSRGKLEKGMVLARDTQDNLSMLGVEYKVGEKFLPDVEPLWVPESKAALLERVGISVMSHARILAYHLSLILARHASSFLGMQEAKYLLDKMEERAPDLVREATRLLPTQRIAEIFQRLVQEQISIRDLRNILEALIEWSPKEKDTVMLTEYVRSALKRQISYMYSKGQNMLPAILMDPSVEETIRKAIRQTSAGAFLALDPDTTQRFLCAVSDAAGKYQSSTQKPVLMASMDIRRYVRRLIEGEHYGLPVVSYQEITPEISIQPVSRIRL
;
A
#
# COMPACT_ATOMS: atom_id res chain seq x y z
N GLY A 1 -11.99 14.67 23.94
CA GLY A 1 -12.79 15.76 23.46
C GLY A 1 -14.16 15.29 23.00
N ASP A 2 -15.16 16.14 23.09
CA ASP A 2 -16.53 15.77 22.75
C ASP A 2 -16.71 15.67 21.22
N MET A 3 -16.39 14.52 20.66
CA MET A 3 -16.73 14.19 19.27
C MET A 3 -18.17 13.68 19.12
N GLY A 4 -18.82 13.32 20.25
CA GLY A 4 -20.12 12.67 20.23
C GLY A 4 -21.27 13.49 19.66
N ALA A 5 -21.18 14.82 19.70
CA ALA A 5 -22.22 15.71 19.15
C ALA A 5 -22.02 16.02 17.65
N SER A 6 -20.84 15.77 17.07
CA SER A 6 -20.53 16.08 15.67
C SER A 6 -20.26 14.85 14.79
N LEU A 7 -20.27 13.64 15.39
CA LEU A 7 -20.03 12.38 14.69
C LEU A 7 -21.33 11.54 14.67
N ASP A 8 -21.83 11.29 13.48
CA ASP A 8 -22.91 10.31 13.31
C ASP A 8 -22.32 8.89 13.39
N TYR A 9 -22.53 8.25 14.53
CA TYR A 9 -22.03 6.89 14.76
C TYR A 9 -22.64 5.84 13.82
N ALA A 10 -23.87 6.04 13.34
CA ALA A 10 -24.50 5.13 12.39
C ALA A 10 -23.78 5.20 11.04
N SER A 11 -23.55 6.42 10.53
CA SER A 11 -22.78 6.68 9.32
C SER A 11 -21.34 6.17 9.46
N LEU A 12 -20.70 6.40 10.60
CA LEU A 12 -19.34 5.90 10.83
C LEU A 12 -19.27 4.36 10.78
N ASN A 13 -20.19 3.66 11.42
CA ASN A 13 -20.22 2.19 11.40
C ASN A 13 -20.44 1.64 9.98
N GLU A 14 -21.27 2.30 9.19
CA GLU A 14 -21.46 1.94 7.78
C GLU A 14 -20.18 2.14 6.97
N GLU A 15 -19.52 3.30 7.09
CA GLU A 15 -18.25 3.60 6.43
C GLU A 15 -17.14 2.61 6.84
N LEU A 16 -17.06 2.23 8.13
CA LEU A 16 -16.08 1.25 8.60
C LEU A 16 -16.37 -0.17 8.10
N ALA A 17 -17.64 -0.56 7.96
CA ALA A 17 -18.02 -1.84 7.38
C ALA A 17 -17.68 -1.89 5.88
N ASN A 18 -17.93 -0.80 5.16
CA ASN A 18 -17.58 -0.65 3.75
C ASN A 18 -16.05 -0.69 3.55
N LEU A 19 -15.32 0.01 4.39
CA LEU A 19 -13.87 0.01 4.42
C LEU A 19 -13.27 -1.40 4.56
N ARG A 20 -13.74 -2.17 5.55
CA ARG A 20 -13.23 -3.54 5.77
C ARG A 20 -13.49 -4.44 4.57
N ARG A 21 -14.67 -4.32 3.94
CA ARG A 21 -15.00 -5.05 2.71
C ARG A 21 -14.09 -4.65 1.56
N ALA A 22 -13.87 -3.35 1.35
CA ALA A 22 -13.00 -2.85 0.29
C ALA A 22 -11.56 -3.35 0.47
N LEU A 23 -10.99 -3.24 1.68
CA LEU A 23 -9.63 -3.72 1.97
C LEU A 23 -9.48 -5.23 1.79
N TYR A 24 -10.51 -6.02 2.20
CA TYR A 24 -10.51 -7.46 1.92
C TYR A 24 -10.56 -7.75 0.41
N PHE A 25 -11.36 -6.98 -0.33
CA PHE A 25 -11.43 -7.09 -1.78
C PHE A 25 -10.11 -6.73 -2.46
N ASP A 26 -9.43 -5.70 -1.96
CA ASP A 26 -8.18 -5.24 -2.56
C ASP A 26 -6.98 -6.13 -2.21
N LEU A 27 -6.83 -6.50 -0.95
CA LEU A 27 -5.63 -7.19 -0.45
C LEU A 27 -5.85 -8.68 -0.14
N GLY A 28 -7.10 -9.11 0.11
CA GLY A 28 -7.39 -10.47 0.56
C GLY A 28 -7.11 -10.72 2.04
N VAL A 29 -6.85 -9.67 2.82
CA VAL A 29 -6.53 -9.77 4.25
C VAL A 29 -7.82 -9.70 5.07
N PRO A 30 -8.09 -10.68 5.96
CA PRO A 30 -9.21 -10.61 6.90
C PRO A 30 -8.88 -9.64 8.04
N PHE A 31 -9.26 -8.37 7.87
CA PHE A 31 -9.03 -7.37 8.91
C PHE A 31 -9.94 -7.59 10.14
N PRO A 32 -9.40 -7.39 11.37
CA PRO A 32 -10.15 -7.54 12.60
C PRO A 32 -11.24 -6.46 12.77
N GLY A 33 -12.04 -6.60 13.83
CA GLY A 33 -12.99 -5.57 14.24
C GLY A 33 -12.28 -4.27 14.63
N ILE A 34 -12.97 -3.15 14.43
CA ILE A 34 -12.50 -1.81 14.80
C ILE A 34 -13.18 -1.40 16.10
N ASN A 35 -12.40 -1.08 17.12
CA ASN A 35 -12.90 -0.59 18.39
C ASN A 35 -12.79 0.94 18.47
N ILE A 36 -13.90 1.60 18.77
CA ILE A 36 -13.95 3.03 19.00
C ILE A 36 -14.02 3.28 20.51
N ARG A 37 -13.05 4.03 21.03
CA ARG A 37 -12.98 4.34 22.48
C ARG A 37 -12.96 5.86 22.65
N PRO A 38 -13.89 6.45 23.43
CA PRO A 38 -13.80 7.85 23.80
C PRO A 38 -12.58 8.09 24.70
N ASN A 39 -11.85 9.16 24.42
CA ASN A 39 -10.70 9.57 25.21
C ASN A 39 -10.85 11.06 25.62
N PRO A 40 -11.22 11.35 26.87
CA PRO A 40 -11.40 12.73 27.35
C PRO A 40 -10.09 13.53 27.44
N GLY A 41 -8.94 12.86 27.42
CA GLY A 41 -7.62 13.51 27.41
C GLY A 41 -7.19 14.08 26.05
N LEU A 42 -7.93 13.81 24.98
CA LEU A 42 -7.65 14.37 23.67
C LEU A 42 -8.29 15.76 23.52
N PRO A 43 -7.64 16.69 22.77
CA PRO A 43 -8.26 17.95 22.37
C PRO A 43 -9.60 17.71 21.65
N GLU A 44 -10.45 18.74 21.64
CA GLU A 44 -11.74 18.68 20.95
C GLU A 44 -11.55 18.33 19.46
N LEU A 45 -12.45 17.48 18.93
CA LEU A 45 -12.46 17.01 17.53
C LEU A 45 -11.14 16.34 17.07
N THR A 46 -10.33 15.87 18.00
CA THR A 46 -9.10 15.15 17.69
C THR A 46 -9.30 13.65 17.89
N TYR A 47 -8.76 12.85 16.99
CA TYR A 47 -8.75 11.40 17.08
C TYR A 47 -7.35 10.84 16.90
N VAL A 48 -7.11 9.64 17.42
CA VAL A 48 -5.88 8.88 17.27
C VAL A 48 -6.23 7.50 16.71
N LEU A 49 -5.50 7.07 15.71
CA LEU A 49 -5.62 5.73 15.12
C LEU A 49 -4.52 4.84 15.66
N ASN A 50 -4.91 3.78 16.35
CA ASN A 50 -4.00 2.80 16.92
C ASN A 50 -4.03 1.49 16.13
N VAL A 51 -2.88 0.88 15.93
CA VAL A 51 -2.75 -0.50 15.46
C VAL A 51 -2.07 -1.30 16.56
N ASN A 52 -2.73 -2.35 17.07
CA ASN A 52 -2.23 -3.15 18.18
C ASN A 52 -1.86 -2.29 19.42
N GLU A 53 -2.73 -1.34 19.76
CA GLU A 53 -2.56 -0.36 20.86
C GLU A 53 -1.40 0.65 20.65
N ILE A 54 -0.72 0.64 19.51
CA ILE A 54 0.34 1.59 19.17
C ILE A 54 -0.27 2.74 18.37
N PRO A 55 -0.09 4.02 18.80
CA PRO A 55 -0.57 5.17 18.03
C PRO A 55 0.22 5.31 16.71
N MET A 56 -0.49 5.18 15.60
CA MET A 56 0.11 5.26 14.26
C MET A 56 -0.12 6.61 13.59
N SER A 57 -1.24 7.25 13.87
CA SER A 57 -1.56 8.55 13.32
C SER A 57 -2.63 9.26 14.16
N ARG A 58 -2.72 10.57 13.96
CA ARG A 58 -3.77 11.40 14.53
C ARG A 58 -4.33 12.35 13.49
N GLY A 59 -5.56 12.78 13.69
CA GLY A 59 -6.18 13.80 12.86
C GLY A 59 -7.03 14.74 13.71
N LYS A 60 -7.27 15.92 13.18
CA LYS A 60 -8.14 16.93 13.77
C LYS A 60 -9.23 17.30 12.76
N LEU A 61 -10.46 17.26 13.21
CA LEU A 61 -11.64 17.65 12.43
C LEU A 61 -12.03 19.10 12.74
N GLU A 62 -12.79 19.74 11.87
CA GLU A 62 -13.29 21.09 12.06
C GLU A 62 -14.82 21.06 12.23
N LYS A 63 -15.32 21.71 13.29
CA LYS A 63 -16.75 21.69 13.63
C LYS A 63 -17.61 22.37 12.55
N GLY A 64 -18.68 21.68 12.12
CA GLY A 64 -19.60 22.22 11.11
C GLY A 64 -19.01 22.37 9.72
N MET A 65 -17.86 21.70 9.47
CA MET A 65 -17.17 21.74 8.18
C MET A 65 -17.01 20.33 7.60
N VAL A 66 -16.87 20.26 6.29
CA VAL A 66 -16.52 19.07 5.52
C VAL A 66 -15.22 19.32 4.77
N LEU A 67 -14.51 18.29 4.40
CA LEU A 67 -13.26 18.41 3.66
C LEU A 67 -13.52 18.32 2.16
N ALA A 68 -13.18 19.36 1.39
CA ALA A 68 -13.27 19.36 -0.06
C ALA A 68 -12.03 18.72 -0.68
N ARG A 69 -12.23 17.87 -1.67
CA ARG A 69 -11.15 17.25 -2.47
C ARG A 69 -10.95 18.04 -3.76
N ASP A 70 -10.35 19.21 -3.64
CA ASP A 70 -10.08 20.11 -4.76
C ASP A 70 -8.85 20.97 -4.47
N THR A 71 -8.54 21.89 -5.34
CA THR A 71 -7.47 22.89 -5.19
C THR A 71 -8.02 24.20 -4.60
N GLN A 72 -7.14 24.95 -3.94
CA GLN A 72 -7.49 26.28 -3.41
C GLN A 72 -7.96 27.23 -4.52
N ASP A 73 -7.30 27.16 -5.70
CA ASP A 73 -7.62 28.02 -6.85
C ASP A 73 -9.04 27.75 -7.36
N ASN A 74 -9.43 26.48 -7.47
CA ASN A 74 -10.76 26.12 -7.97
C ASN A 74 -11.86 26.53 -6.98
N LEU A 75 -11.67 26.30 -5.69
CA LEU A 75 -12.61 26.77 -4.66
C LEU A 75 -12.76 28.30 -4.65
N SER A 76 -11.64 29.02 -4.82
CA SER A 76 -11.63 30.48 -4.92
C SER A 76 -12.39 30.97 -6.17
N MET A 77 -12.21 30.34 -7.32
CA MET A 77 -12.95 30.65 -8.55
C MET A 77 -14.45 30.41 -8.40
N LEU A 78 -14.86 29.46 -7.62
CA LEU A 78 -16.26 29.15 -7.31
C LEU A 78 -16.86 30.09 -6.24
N GLY A 79 -16.04 30.98 -5.66
CA GLY A 79 -16.47 31.88 -4.59
C GLY A 79 -16.85 31.17 -3.29
N VAL A 80 -16.24 29.98 -3.04
CA VAL A 80 -16.47 29.21 -1.83
C VAL A 80 -15.40 29.57 -0.81
N GLU A 81 -15.82 30.04 0.35
CA GLU A 81 -14.90 30.24 1.49
C GLU A 81 -14.38 28.92 2.01
N TYR A 82 -13.09 28.82 2.24
CA TYR A 82 -12.43 27.66 2.79
C TYR A 82 -11.38 28.04 3.84
N LYS A 83 -11.06 27.06 4.70
CA LYS A 83 -9.98 27.14 5.69
C LYS A 83 -8.96 26.04 5.39
N VAL A 84 -7.70 26.40 5.27
CA VAL A 84 -6.62 25.43 5.15
C VAL A 84 -6.30 24.88 6.55
N GLY A 85 -6.38 23.56 6.73
CA GLY A 85 -6.04 22.89 7.98
C GLY A 85 -4.62 22.35 8.03
N GLU A 86 -4.24 21.75 9.18
CA GLU A 86 -2.99 21.01 9.29
C GLU A 86 -3.07 19.73 8.45
N LYS A 87 -1.98 19.39 7.76
CA LYS A 87 -1.92 18.19 6.91
C LYS A 87 -1.85 16.93 7.80
N PHE A 88 -2.83 16.06 7.68
CA PHE A 88 -2.91 14.76 8.36
C PHE A 88 -3.19 13.59 7.40
N LEU A 89 -3.66 13.88 6.20
CA LEU A 89 -3.81 12.91 5.11
C LEU A 89 -2.66 13.08 4.11
N PRO A 90 -2.03 12.01 3.63
CA PRO A 90 -0.85 12.10 2.77
C PRO A 90 -1.14 12.76 1.40
N ASP A 91 -2.28 12.42 0.79
CA ASP A 91 -2.61 12.79 -0.59
C ASP A 91 -3.75 13.81 -0.70
N VAL A 92 -4.14 14.43 0.41
CA VAL A 92 -5.25 15.39 0.45
C VAL A 92 -4.79 16.64 1.17
N GLU A 93 -4.90 17.78 0.50
CA GLU A 93 -4.80 19.09 1.16
C GLU A 93 -6.06 19.31 1.99
N PRO A 94 -5.96 19.61 3.29
CA PRO A 94 -7.12 19.73 4.15
C PRO A 94 -7.81 21.08 3.95
N LEU A 95 -8.62 21.17 2.90
CA LEU A 95 -9.46 22.32 2.58
C LEU A 95 -10.84 22.16 3.20
N TRP A 96 -11.04 22.83 4.33
CA TRP A 96 -12.30 22.77 5.08
C TRP A 96 -13.29 23.80 4.55
N VAL A 97 -14.49 23.35 4.19
CA VAL A 97 -15.60 24.18 3.71
C VAL A 97 -16.81 24.00 4.61
N PRO A 98 -17.69 25.04 4.77
CA PRO A 98 -18.91 24.90 5.53
C PRO A 98 -19.76 23.72 5.02
N GLU A 99 -20.30 22.90 5.92
CA GLU A 99 -21.15 21.76 5.58
C GLU A 99 -22.36 22.17 4.73
N SER A 100 -22.88 23.38 4.94
CA SER A 100 -23.98 23.96 4.15
C SER A 100 -23.65 24.11 2.65
N LYS A 101 -22.37 24.08 2.28
CA LYS A 101 -21.91 24.17 0.88
C LYS A 101 -21.66 22.81 0.24
N ALA A 102 -21.71 21.71 1.01
CA ALA A 102 -21.42 20.36 0.52
C ALA A 102 -22.26 20.00 -0.72
N ALA A 103 -23.58 20.15 -0.64
CA ALA A 103 -24.48 19.82 -1.76
C ALA A 103 -24.22 20.66 -3.02
N LEU A 104 -23.78 21.91 -2.87
CA LEU A 104 -23.41 22.78 -3.99
C LEU A 104 -22.14 22.25 -4.67
N LEU A 105 -21.13 21.92 -3.88
CA LEU A 105 -19.84 21.41 -4.37
C LEU A 105 -20.02 20.07 -5.11
N GLU A 106 -20.81 19.16 -4.56
CA GLU A 106 -21.12 17.87 -5.22
C GLU A 106 -21.83 18.05 -6.56
N ARG A 107 -22.74 19.01 -6.68
CA ARG A 107 -23.42 19.32 -7.95
C ARG A 107 -22.47 19.80 -9.04
N VAL A 108 -21.39 20.47 -8.69
CA VAL A 108 -20.36 20.91 -9.65
C VAL A 108 -19.23 19.89 -9.81
N GLY A 109 -19.39 18.68 -9.24
CA GLY A 109 -18.46 17.57 -9.41
C GLY A 109 -17.29 17.53 -8.42
N ILE A 110 -17.32 18.39 -7.39
CA ILE A 110 -16.30 18.38 -6.33
C ILE A 110 -16.72 17.42 -5.23
N SER A 111 -15.91 16.42 -4.99
CA SER A 111 -16.14 15.45 -3.91
C SER A 111 -15.87 16.08 -2.55
N VAL A 112 -16.79 15.90 -1.61
CA VAL A 112 -16.62 16.30 -0.22
C VAL A 112 -16.61 15.08 0.70
N MET A 113 -15.91 15.20 1.83
CA MET A 113 -15.79 14.15 2.82
C MET A 113 -16.37 14.61 4.16
N SER A 114 -17.39 13.90 4.64
CA SER A 114 -17.92 14.06 6.00
C SER A 114 -16.89 13.58 7.04
N HIS A 115 -17.09 13.94 8.30
CA HIS A 115 -16.22 13.48 9.41
C HIS A 115 -16.08 11.95 9.45
N ALA A 116 -17.19 11.21 9.31
CA ALA A 116 -17.18 9.75 9.25
C ALA A 116 -16.34 9.22 8.10
N ARG A 117 -16.49 9.82 6.91
CA ARG A 117 -15.73 9.43 5.72
C ARG A 117 -14.25 9.77 5.82
N ILE A 118 -13.89 10.89 6.45
CA ILE A 118 -12.49 11.26 6.72
C ILE A 118 -11.85 10.22 7.65
N LEU A 119 -12.52 9.86 8.74
CA LEU A 119 -12.04 8.84 9.68
C LEU A 119 -11.84 7.49 8.98
N ALA A 120 -12.83 7.02 8.24
CA ALA A 120 -12.75 5.76 7.50
C ALA A 120 -11.63 5.79 6.46
N TYR A 121 -11.49 6.88 5.71
CA TYR A 121 -10.43 7.05 4.72
C TYR A 121 -9.04 7.05 5.36
N HIS A 122 -8.83 7.84 6.43
CA HIS A 122 -7.56 7.87 7.14
C HIS A 122 -7.20 6.49 7.71
N LEU A 123 -8.18 5.81 8.30
CA LEU A 123 -8.00 4.44 8.80
C LEU A 123 -7.66 3.46 7.66
N SER A 124 -8.26 3.60 6.47
CA SER A 124 -7.95 2.74 5.32
C SER A 124 -6.48 2.82 4.91
N LEU A 125 -5.91 4.03 4.92
CA LEU A 125 -4.51 4.24 4.59
C LEU A 125 -3.58 3.56 5.61
N ILE A 126 -3.92 3.67 6.90
CA ILE A 126 -3.15 3.04 7.98
C ILE A 126 -3.25 1.51 7.92
N LEU A 127 -4.45 0.97 7.76
CA LEU A 127 -4.67 -0.47 7.67
C LEU A 127 -4.00 -1.07 6.43
N ALA A 128 -4.09 -0.42 5.28
CA ALA A 128 -3.42 -0.88 4.07
C ALA A 128 -1.89 -0.90 4.24
N ARG A 129 -1.33 0.16 4.82
CA ARG A 129 0.12 0.25 5.09
C ARG A 129 0.61 -0.82 6.07
N HIS A 130 -0.22 -1.17 7.06
CA HIS A 130 0.11 -2.14 8.10
C HIS A 130 -0.60 -3.49 7.91
N ALA A 131 -1.07 -3.79 6.69
CA ALA A 131 -1.85 -5.00 6.40
C ALA A 131 -1.15 -6.30 6.81
N SER A 132 0.18 -6.36 6.67
CA SER A 132 0.99 -7.50 7.09
C SER A 132 0.88 -7.81 8.59
N SER A 133 0.64 -6.80 9.43
CA SER A 133 0.46 -6.99 10.89
C SER A 133 -0.84 -7.73 11.27
N PHE A 134 -1.80 -7.78 10.35
CA PHE A 134 -3.09 -8.46 10.53
C PHE A 134 -3.13 -9.84 9.84
N LEU A 135 -2.01 -10.33 9.36
CA LEU A 135 -1.91 -11.57 8.62
C LEU A 135 -0.92 -12.51 9.32
N GLY A 136 -1.35 -13.09 10.42
CA GLY A 136 -0.59 -14.09 11.17
C GLY A 136 -0.85 -15.52 10.69
N MET A 137 -0.37 -16.47 11.47
CA MET A 137 -0.55 -17.89 11.18
C MET A 137 -2.01 -18.32 11.20
N GLN A 138 -2.84 -17.74 12.09
CA GLN A 138 -4.27 -18.07 12.18
C GLN A 138 -5.04 -17.57 10.96
N GLU A 139 -4.77 -16.35 10.51
CA GLU A 139 -5.38 -15.78 9.31
C GLU A 139 -4.94 -16.53 8.05
N ALA A 140 -3.66 -16.89 7.95
CA ALA A 140 -3.18 -17.74 6.85
C ALA A 140 -3.87 -19.11 6.85
N LYS A 141 -4.00 -19.75 8.02
CA LYS A 141 -4.73 -21.01 8.16
C LYS A 141 -6.20 -20.85 7.74
N TYR A 142 -6.87 -19.81 8.20
CA TYR A 142 -8.25 -19.53 7.80
C TYR A 142 -8.41 -19.41 6.27
N LEU A 143 -7.48 -18.71 5.61
CA LEU A 143 -7.49 -18.56 4.15
C LEU A 143 -7.24 -19.91 3.44
N LEU A 144 -6.32 -20.72 3.96
CA LEU A 144 -6.05 -22.07 3.45
C LEU A 144 -7.25 -22.99 3.63
N ASP A 145 -7.89 -22.99 4.80
CA ASP A 145 -9.09 -23.79 5.08
C ASP A 145 -10.24 -23.44 4.10
N LYS A 146 -10.43 -22.13 3.83
CA LYS A 146 -11.39 -21.68 2.82
C LYS A 146 -11.03 -22.08 1.40
N MET A 147 -9.76 -22.13 1.06
CA MET A 147 -9.30 -22.60 -0.23
C MET A 147 -9.44 -24.14 -0.35
N GLU A 148 -9.23 -24.87 0.76
CA GLU A 148 -9.37 -26.33 0.80
C GLU A 148 -10.80 -26.80 0.46
N GLU A 149 -11.82 -26.03 0.83
CA GLU A 149 -13.22 -26.30 0.43
C GLU A 149 -13.39 -26.38 -1.10
N ARG A 150 -12.53 -25.69 -1.88
CA ARG A 150 -12.61 -25.60 -3.34
C ARG A 150 -11.53 -26.38 -4.08
N ALA A 151 -10.38 -26.53 -3.47
CA ALA A 151 -9.19 -27.14 -4.05
C ALA A 151 -8.38 -27.92 -2.98
N PRO A 152 -8.93 -29.04 -2.46
CA PRO A 152 -8.33 -29.76 -1.35
C PRO A 152 -6.95 -30.31 -1.65
N ASP A 153 -6.72 -30.81 -2.87
CA ASP A 153 -5.43 -31.40 -3.25
C ASP A 153 -4.34 -30.35 -3.37
N LEU A 154 -4.68 -29.15 -3.85
CA LEU A 154 -3.76 -28.03 -3.97
C LEU A 154 -3.28 -27.58 -2.58
N VAL A 155 -4.19 -27.41 -1.62
CA VAL A 155 -3.84 -26.98 -0.26
C VAL A 155 -3.03 -28.06 0.46
N ARG A 156 -3.43 -29.34 0.34
CA ARG A 156 -2.67 -30.47 0.92
C ARG A 156 -1.24 -30.53 0.40
N GLU A 157 -1.05 -30.39 -0.91
CA GLU A 157 0.29 -30.45 -1.49
C GLU A 157 1.14 -29.24 -1.06
N ALA A 158 0.59 -28.04 -1.07
CA ALA A 158 1.29 -26.83 -0.63
C ALA A 158 1.72 -26.92 0.84
N THR A 159 0.82 -27.36 1.75
CA THR A 159 1.09 -27.50 3.18
C THR A 159 2.01 -28.69 3.51
N ARG A 160 2.06 -29.71 2.66
CA ARG A 160 3.04 -30.79 2.74
C ARG A 160 4.46 -30.31 2.45
N LEU A 161 4.61 -29.39 1.48
CA LEU A 161 5.92 -28.88 1.05
C LEU A 161 6.40 -27.71 1.92
N LEU A 162 5.48 -26.88 2.43
CA LEU A 162 5.76 -25.68 3.20
C LEU A 162 4.91 -25.62 4.47
N PRO A 163 5.51 -25.44 5.65
CA PRO A 163 4.76 -25.16 6.87
C PRO A 163 3.89 -23.91 6.72
N THR A 164 2.71 -23.91 7.34
CA THR A 164 1.76 -22.77 7.32
C THR A 164 2.42 -21.46 7.76
N GLN A 165 3.37 -21.51 8.69
CA GLN A 165 4.12 -20.32 9.12
C GLN A 165 4.91 -19.67 7.97
N ARG A 166 5.55 -20.46 7.11
CA ARG A 166 6.29 -19.94 5.95
C ARG A 166 5.33 -19.40 4.88
N ILE A 167 4.18 -20.06 4.69
CA ILE A 167 3.13 -19.55 3.79
C ILE A 167 2.62 -18.21 4.32
N ALA A 168 2.37 -18.08 5.62
CA ALA A 168 1.96 -16.82 6.25
C ALA A 168 3.00 -15.71 6.05
N GLU A 169 4.30 -16.02 6.19
CA GLU A 169 5.37 -15.06 5.93
C GLU A 169 5.37 -14.57 4.47
N ILE A 170 5.14 -15.45 3.51
CA ILE A 170 5.04 -15.07 2.10
C ILE A 170 3.82 -14.17 1.87
N PHE A 171 2.68 -14.49 2.45
CA PHE A 171 1.48 -13.63 2.39
C PHE A 171 1.76 -12.25 2.97
N GLN A 172 2.41 -12.17 4.14
CA GLN A 172 2.81 -10.91 4.77
C GLN A 172 3.70 -10.06 3.85
N ARG A 173 4.70 -10.69 3.20
CA ARG A 173 5.60 -10.00 2.27
C ARG A 173 4.88 -9.46 1.04
N LEU A 174 3.92 -10.19 0.50
CA LEU A 174 3.10 -9.73 -0.63
C LEU A 174 2.26 -8.51 -0.24
N VAL A 175 1.49 -8.61 0.86
CA VAL A 175 0.61 -7.51 1.27
C VAL A 175 1.36 -6.29 1.81
N GLN A 176 2.58 -6.46 2.33
CA GLN A 176 3.45 -5.36 2.72
C GLN A 176 3.79 -4.44 1.53
N GLU A 177 3.86 -5.01 0.35
CA GLU A 177 4.04 -4.27 -0.91
C GLU A 177 2.70 -4.07 -1.67
N GLN A 178 1.56 -4.17 -1.00
CA GLN A 178 0.22 -3.97 -1.55
C GLN A 178 -0.15 -4.98 -2.65
N ILE A 179 0.51 -6.13 -2.73
CA ILE A 179 0.14 -7.21 -3.64
C ILE A 179 -0.96 -8.05 -3.01
N SER A 180 -2.10 -8.15 -3.68
CA SER A 180 -3.24 -8.92 -3.20
C SER A 180 -2.96 -10.41 -3.16
N ILE A 181 -3.37 -11.04 -2.05
CA ILE A 181 -3.28 -12.51 -1.88
C ILE A 181 -4.58 -13.24 -2.25
N ARG A 182 -5.53 -12.56 -2.88
CA ARG A 182 -6.82 -13.18 -3.26
C ARG A 182 -6.69 -14.29 -4.28
N ASP A 183 -5.69 -14.23 -5.13
CA ASP A 183 -5.38 -15.29 -6.09
C ASP A 183 -4.57 -16.41 -5.43
N LEU A 184 -5.15 -16.99 -4.37
CA LEU A 184 -4.53 -18.06 -3.60
C LEU A 184 -4.15 -19.26 -4.46
N ARG A 185 -4.92 -19.58 -5.51
CA ARG A 185 -4.63 -20.67 -6.43
C ARG A 185 -3.25 -20.49 -7.05
N ASN A 186 -3.02 -19.38 -7.74
CA ASN A 186 -1.73 -19.11 -8.40
C ASN A 186 -0.58 -18.99 -7.40
N ILE A 187 -0.84 -18.44 -6.20
CA ILE A 187 0.17 -18.39 -5.13
C ILE A 187 0.58 -19.81 -4.70
N LEU A 188 -0.39 -20.68 -4.42
CA LEU A 188 -0.10 -22.03 -3.96
C LEU A 188 0.54 -22.88 -5.06
N GLU A 189 0.11 -22.75 -6.31
CA GLU A 189 0.73 -23.43 -7.46
C GLU A 189 2.20 -23.01 -7.62
N ALA A 190 2.51 -21.71 -7.50
CA ALA A 190 3.89 -21.23 -7.52
C ALA A 190 4.72 -21.77 -6.34
N LEU A 191 4.14 -21.85 -5.14
CA LEU A 191 4.81 -22.42 -3.97
C LEU A 191 5.11 -23.90 -4.15
N ILE A 192 4.19 -24.66 -4.72
CA ILE A 192 4.40 -26.09 -5.03
C ILE A 192 5.53 -26.28 -6.05
N GLU A 193 5.56 -25.44 -7.08
CA GLU A 193 6.60 -25.50 -8.13
C GLU A 193 7.99 -25.16 -7.58
N TRP A 194 8.10 -24.10 -6.78
CA TRP A 194 9.39 -23.52 -6.42
C TRP A 194 9.95 -23.97 -5.07
N SER A 195 9.12 -24.34 -4.09
CA SER A 195 9.61 -24.72 -2.75
C SER A 195 10.55 -25.92 -2.72
N PRO A 196 10.48 -26.90 -3.64
CA PRO A 196 11.49 -27.96 -3.70
C PRO A 196 12.87 -27.46 -4.15
N LYS A 197 12.90 -26.39 -4.97
CA LYS A 197 14.11 -25.85 -5.61
C LYS A 197 14.72 -24.69 -4.81
N GLU A 198 13.89 -23.93 -4.08
CA GLU A 198 14.29 -22.75 -3.33
C GLU A 198 13.88 -22.85 -1.85
N LYS A 199 14.85 -22.68 -0.96
CA LYS A 199 14.61 -22.75 0.49
C LYS A 199 14.50 -21.38 1.16
N ASP A 200 14.98 -20.32 0.53
CA ASP A 200 14.82 -18.96 1.04
C ASP A 200 13.39 -18.45 0.81
N THR A 201 12.67 -18.17 1.90
CA THR A 201 11.30 -17.66 1.87
C THR A 201 11.21 -16.32 1.12
N VAL A 202 12.26 -15.53 1.17
CA VAL A 202 12.29 -14.22 0.50
C VAL A 202 12.37 -14.40 -1.02
N MET A 203 13.22 -15.31 -1.50
CA MET A 203 13.28 -15.67 -2.92
C MET A 203 12.02 -16.39 -3.39
N LEU A 204 11.41 -17.25 -2.56
CA LEU A 204 10.11 -17.84 -2.88
C LEU A 204 9.04 -16.76 -3.12
N THR A 205 9.08 -15.68 -2.33
CA THR A 205 8.17 -14.54 -2.55
C THR A 205 8.38 -13.89 -3.92
N GLU A 206 9.62 -13.74 -4.38
CA GLU A 206 9.92 -13.19 -5.71
C GLU A 206 9.37 -14.10 -6.83
N TYR A 207 9.49 -15.43 -6.69
CA TYR A 207 8.89 -16.38 -7.63
C TYR A 207 7.35 -16.32 -7.64
N VAL A 208 6.73 -16.20 -6.45
CA VAL A 208 5.28 -15.99 -6.34
C VAL A 208 4.87 -14.69 -7.02
N ARG A 209 5.60 -13.59 -6.84
CA ARG A 209 5.34 -12.32 -7.53
C ARG A 209 5.40 -12.49 -9.05
N SER A 210 6.39 -13.23 -9.55
CA SER A 210 6.50 -13.54 -10.99
C SER A 210 5.32 -14.37 -11.51
N ALA A 211 4.77 -15.28 -10.70
CA ALA A 211 3.56 -16.02 -11.04
C ALA A 211 2.32 -15.11 -11.06
N LEU A 212 2.28 -14.06 -10.22
CA LEU A 212 1.22 -13.06 -10.16
C LEU A 212 1.37 -11.93 -11.20
N LYS A 213 2.22 -12.08 -12.22
CA LYS A 213 2.55 -11.03 -13.20
C LYS A 213 1.33 -10.39 -13.87
N ARG A 214 0.26 -11.15 -14.14
CA ARG A 214 -0.98 -10.60 -14.74
C ARG A 214 -1.66 -9.60 -13.79
N GLN A 215 -1.76 -9.96 -12.52
CA GLN A 215 -2.34 -9.10 -11.48
C GLN A 215 -1.48 -7.86 -11.25
N ILE A 216 -0.15 -8.03 -11.12
CA ILE A 216 0.80 -6.94 -10.87
C ILE A 216 0.84 -5.98 -12.06
N SER A 217 0.90 -6.51 -13.29
CA SER A 217 0.84 -5.72 -14.51
C SER A 217 -0.44 -4.89 -14.59
N TYR A 218 -1.60 -5.51 -14.36
CA TYR A 218 -2.90 -4.83 -14.38
C TYR A 218 -2.96 -3.71 -13.32
N MET A 219 -2.50 -3.98 -12.10
CA MET A 219 -2.53 -3.05 -10.99
C MET A 219 -1.73 -1.77 -11.31
N TYR A 220 -0.52 -1.90 -11.82
CA TYR A 220 0.35 -0.76 -12.07
C TYR A 220 0.11 -0.08 -13.42
N SER A 221 -0.34 -0.81 -14.43
CA SER A 221 -0.76 -0.21 -15.70
C SER A 221 -2.16 0.40 -15.66
N LYS A 222 -2.94 0.13 -14.59
CA LYS A 222 -4.35 0.52 -14.48
C LYS A 222 -5.18 0.04 -15.68
N GLY A 223 -4.87 -1.17 -16.18
CA GLY A 223 -5.52 -1.78 -17.33
C GLY A 223 -5.12 -1.18 -18.69
N GLN A 224 -4.10 -0.32 -18.74
CA GLN A 224 -3.54 0.19 -19.99
C GLN A 224 -2.45 -0.74 -20.52
N ASN A 225 -2.16 -0.66 -21.83
CA ASN A 225 -1.09 -1.44 -22.46
C ASN A 225 0.31 -0.84 -22.27
N MET A 226 0.44 0.17 -21.42
CA MET A 226 1.68 0.92 -21.21
C MET A 226 1.90 1.14 -19.71
N LEU A 227 3.15 0.98 -19.28
CA LEU A 227 3.59 1.19 -17.91
C LEU A 227 4.74 2.19 -17.87
N PRO A 228 4.53 3.41 -17.33
CA PRO A 228 5.62 4.33 -17.09
C PRO A 228 6.60 3.75 -16.09
N ALA A 229 7.89 3.80 -16.38
CA ALA A 229 8.92 3.18 -15.55
C ALA A 229 10.15 4.07 -15.41
N ILE A 230 10.63 4.17 -14.17
CA ILE A 230 11.97 4.67 -13.85
C ILE A 230 12.91 3.47 -13.96
N LEU A 231 13.90 3.56 -14.83
CA LEU A 231 14.89 2.51 -15.01
C LEU A 231 16.15 2.81 -14.19
N MET A 232 16.85 1.78 -13.77
CA MET A 232 18.20 1.92 -13.25
C MET A 232 19.23 1.66 -14.33
N ASP A 233 20.31 2.43 -14.32
CA ASP A 233 21.46 2.12 -15.19
C ASP A 233 22.08 0.78 -14.78
N PRO A 234 22.54 -0.06 -15.71
CA PRO A 234 23.18 -1.34 -15.38
C PRO A 234 24.31 -1.24 -14.36
N SER A 235 25.07 -0.14 -14.39
CA SER A 235 26.14 0.14 -13.39
C SER A 235 25.59 0.31 -11.96
N VAL A 236 24.39 0.89 -11.83
CA VAL A 236 23.71 1.08 -10.52
C VAL A 236 23.23 -0.28 -10.01
N GLU A 237 22.58 -1.08 -10.84
CA GLU A 237 22.17 -2.44 -10.47
C GLU A 237 23.37 -3.29 -10.03
N GLU A 238 24.48 -3.21 -10.78
CA GLU A 238 25.69 -3.96 -10.43
C GLU A 238 26.31 -3.49 -9.10
N THR A 239 26.29 -2.18 -8.82
CA THR A 239 26.73 -1.64 -7.53
C THR A 239 25.92 -2.19 -6.39
N ILE A 240 24.59 -2.22 -6.54
CA ILE A 240 23.68 -2.80 -5.52
C ILE A 240 23.94 -4.31 -5.38
N ARG A 241 24.04 -5.04 -6.48
CA ARG A 241 24.29 -6.48 -6.48
C ARG A 241 25.59 -6.86 -5.76
N LYS A 242 26.66 -6.12 -6.01
CA LYS A 242 27.96 -6.32 -5.33
C LYS A 242 27.94 -5.99 -3.85
N ALA A 243 27.00 -5.15 -3.41
CA ALA A 243 26.85 -4.79 -2.00
C ALA A 243 26.00 -5.80 -1.19
N ILE A 244 25.39 -6.79 -1.84
CA ILE A 244 24.64 -7.85 -1.14
C ILE A 244 25.62 -8.79 -0.43
N ARG A 245 25.41 -8.99 0.87
CA ARG A 245 26.21 -9.89 1.72
C ARG A 245 25.36 -11.03 2.22
N GLN A 246 25.91 -12.24 2.15
CA GLN A 246 25.30 -13.44 2.70
C GLN A 246 25.80 -13.67 4.12
N THR A 247 24.88 -14.01 5.02
CA THR A 247 25.17 -14.45 6.39
C THR A 247 24.36 -15.69 6.74
N SER A 248 24.68 -16.31 7.87
CA SER A 248 23.89 -17.41 8.42
C SER A 248 22.43 -17.02 8.74
N ALA A 249 22.18 -15.74 8.99
CA ALA A 249 20.85 -15.19 9.26
C ALA A 249 20.09 -14.73 7.99
N GLY A 250 20.72 -14.84 6.81
CA GLY A 250 20.16 -14.39 5.52
C GLY A 250 21.00 -13.35 4.81
N ALA A 251 20.50 -12.85 3.68
CA ALA A 251 21.17 -11.86 2.88
C ALA A 251 20.72 -10.44 3.25
N PHE A 252 21.65 -9.51 3.26
CA PHE A 252 21.38 -8.08 3.49
C PHE A 252 22.20 -7.19 2.55
N LEU A 253 21.74 -5.94 2.38
CA LEU A 253 22.44 -4.94 1.58
C LEU A 253 23.41 -4.16 2.47
N ALA A 254 24.70 -4.20 2.12
CA ALA A 254 25.79 -3.47 2.78
C ALA A 254 26.32 -2.37 1.85
N LEU A 255 25.44 -1.44 1.47
CA LEU A 255 25.80 -0.28 0.67
C LEU A 255 26.39 0.80 1.60
N ASP A 256 27.45 1.49 1.15
CA ASP A 256 28.02 2.58 1.94
C ASP A 256 27.07 3.78 2.02
N PRO A 257 27.20 4.63 3.08
CA PRO A 257 26.26 5.73 3.31
C PRO A 257 26.22 6.77 2.19
N ASP A 258 27.35 7.08 1.56
CA ASP A 258 27.43 8.05 0.48
C ASP A 258 26.69 7.56 -0.77
N THR A 259 26.96 6.34 -1.19
CA THR A 259 26.26 5.71 -2.30
C THR A 259 24.75 5.55 -2.01
N THR A 260 24.38 5.20 -0.76
CA THR A 260 22.98 5.15 -0.32
C THR A 260 22.30 6.49 -0.49
N GLN A 261 22.90 7.57 0.01
CA GLN A 261 22.33 8.92 -0.08
C GLN A 261 22.22 9.39 -1.52
N ARG A 262 23.23 9.17 -2.35
CA ARG A 262 23.20 9.50 -3.77
C ARG A 262 22.09 8.76 -4.49
N PHE A 263 21.91 7.47 -4.19
CA PHE A 263 20.82 6.68 -4.76
C PHE A 263 19.43 7.20 -4.36
N LEU A 264 19.21 7.49 -3.07
CA LEU A 264 17.96 8.05 -2.58
C LEU A 264 17.65 9.43 -3.19
N CYS A 265 18.63 10.31 -3.31
CA CYS A 265 18.47 11.59 -4.01
C CYS A 265 18.08 11.39 -5.48
N ALA A 266 18.76 10.49 -6.19
CA ALA A 266 18.44 10.20 -7.60
C ALA A 266 17.02 9.61 -7.78
N VAL A 267 16.56 8.77 -6.84
CA VAL A 267 15.18 8.27 -6.81
C VAL A 267 14.20 9.41 -6.55
N SER A 268 14.48 10.29 -5.59
CA SER A 268 13.65 11.45 -5.26
C SER A 268 13.49 12.38 -6.45
N ASP A 269 14.57 12.69 -7.15
CA ASP A 269 14.58 13.55 -8.34
C ASP A 269 13.79 12.91 -9.50
N ALA A 270 13.93 11.60 -9.69
CA ALA A 270 13.23 10.89 -10.73
C ALA A 270 11.73 10.78 -10.44
N ALA A 271 11.34 10.46 -9.20
CA ALA A 271 9.95 10.30 -8.78
C ALA A 271 9.23 11.65 -8.64
N GLY A 272 9.92 12.68 -8.17
CA GLY A 272 9.36 14.02 -7.93
C GLY A 272 8.73 14.66 -9.18
N LYS A 273 9.28 14.36 -10.36
CA LYS A 273 8.75 14.85 -11.65
C LYS A 273 7.34 14.35 -11.98
N TYR A 274 6.89 13.27 -11.32
CA TYR A 274 5.63 12.58 -11.63
C TYR A 274 4.64 12.59 -10.46
N GLN A 275 4.85 13.42 -9.43
CA GLN A 275 3.97 13.46 -8.25
C GLN A 275 2.52 13.83 -8.59
N SER A 276 2.32 14.75 -9.55
CA SER A 276 1.01 15.20 -10.03
C SER A 276 0.47 14.39 -11.23
N SER A 277 1.22 13.37 -11.70
CA SER A 277 0.78 12.56 -12.82
C SER A 277 -0.36 11.63 -12.44
N THR A 278 -1.36 11.49 -13.32
CA THR A 278 -2.48 10.55 -13.16
C THR A 278 -2.01 9.10 -13.08
N GLN A 279 -0.96 8.75 -13.80
CA GLN A 279 -0.31 7.45 -13.75
C GLN A 279 1.11 7.61 -13.21
N LYS A 280 1.31 7.17 -11.97
CA LYS A 280 2.63 7.21 -11.33
C LYS A 280 3.51 6.11 -11.90
N PRO A 281 4.81 6.37 -12.13
CA PRO A 281 5.73 5.36 -12.62
C PRO A 281 6.05 4.32 -11.55
N VAL A 282 6.54 3.16 -11.99
CA VAL A 282 7.17 2.15 -11.14
C VAL A 282 8.69 2.27 -11.26
N LEU A 283 9.43 1.85 -10.23
CA LEU A 283 10.87 1.67 -10.31
C LEU A 283 11.16 0.22 -10.76
N MET A 284 11.85 0.08 -11.90
CA MET A 284 12.22 -1.25 -12.41
C MET A 284 13.56 -1.69 -11.86
N ALA A 285 13.64 -2.95 -11.46
CA ALA A 285 14.86 -3.58 -10.96
C ALA A 285 14.96 -5.02 -11.44
N SER A 286 16.17 -5.56 -11.58
CA SER A 286 16.37 -6.99 -11.75
C SER A 286 15.84 -7.76 -10.54
N MET A 287 15.26 -8.95 -10.76
CA MET A 287 14.59 -9.76 -9.72
C MET A 287 15.50 -10.05 -8.51
N ASP A 288 16.77 -10.30 -8.75
CA ASP A 288 17.76 -10.64 -7.71
C ASP A 288 18.05 -9.49 -6.73
N ILE A 289 17.88 -8.23 -7.18
CA ILE A 289 18.11 -7.04 -6.36
C ILE A 289 16.83 -6.30 -5.97
N ARG A 290 15.68 -6.60 -6.60
CA ARG A 290 14.42 -5.87 -6.44
C ARG A 290 14.04 -5.62 -4.97
N ARG A 291 14.08 -6.66 -4.15
CA ARG A 291 13.71 -6.60 -2.72
C ARG A 291 14.62 -5.66 -1.91
N TYR A 292 15.91 -5.61 -2.26
CA TYR A 292 16.88 -4.73 -1.58
C TYR A 292 16.65 -3.28 -1.97
N VAL A 293 16.35 -3.03 -3.25
CA VAL A 293 15.97 -1.70 -3.74
C VAL A 293 14.69 -1.23 -3.05
N ARG A 294 13.68 -2.11 -2.96
CA ARG A 294 12.43 -1.79 -2.24
C ARG A 294 12.69 -1.39 -0.80
N ARG A 295 13.46 -2.20 -0.08
CA ARG A 295 13.80 -1.92 1.32
C ARG A 295 14.59 -0.64 1.50
N LEU A 296 15.45 -0.31 0.55
CA LEU A 296 16.26 0.89 0.58
C LEU A 296 15.43 2.16 0.46
N ILE A 297 14.38 2.14 -0.40
CA ILE A 297 13.57 3.32 -0.68
C ILE A 297 12.30 3.43 0.15
N GLU A 298 11.84 2.36 0.80
CA GLU A 298 10.51 2.33 1.45
C GLU A 298 10.34 3.36 2.57
N GLY A 299 11.42 3.78 3.23
CA GLY A 299 11.37 4.79 4.29
C GLY A 299 10.96 6.17 3.76
N GLU A 300 11.48 6.57 2.60
CA GLU A 300 11.26 7.90 2.01
C GLU A 300 10.21 7.86 0.87
N HIS A 301 10.15 6.74 0.15
CA HIS A 301 9.32 6.58 -1.04
C HIS A 301 8.39 5.36 -0.94
N TYR A 302 7.66 5.23 0.16
CA TYR A 302 6.74 4.10 0.35
C TYR A 302 5.76 3.93 -0.81
N GLY A 303 5.25 5.02 -1.38
CA GLY A 303 4.31 5.03 -2.49
C GLY A 303 4.90 4.73 -3.88
N LEU A 304 6.23 4.55 -4.00
CA LEU A 304 6.89 4.16 -5.25
C LEU A 304 7.08 2.64 -5.28
N PRO A 305 6.34 1.90 -6.10
CA PRO A 305 6.50 0.46 -6.18
C PRO A 305 7.80 0.09 -6.91
N VAL A 306 8.45 -0.98 -6.45
CA VAL A 306 9.59 -1.58 -7.13
C VAL A 306 9.15 -2.89 -7.77
N VAL A 307 9.32 -3.01 -9.08
CA VAL A 307 8.83 -4.13 -9.88
C VAL A 307 9.97 -4.74 -10.68
N SER A 308 10.01 -6.07 -10.77
CA SER A 308 10.97 -6.75 -11.64
C SER A 308 10.40 -6.94 -13.04
N TYR A 309 11.30 -7.15 -14.01
CA TYR A 309 10.90 -7.42 -15.40
C TYR A 309 10.05 -8.69 -15.52
N GLN A 310 10.28 -9.68 -14.66
CA GLN A 310 9.53 -10.94 -14.62
C GLN A 310 8.08 -10.76 -14.14
N GLU A 311 7.78 -9.67 -13.46
CA GLU A 311 6.44 -9.34 -12.96
C GLU A 311 5.58 -8.61 -14.00
N ILE A 312 6.13 -8.30 -15.18
CA ILE A 312 5.41 -7.62 -16.25
C ILE A 312 5.08 -8.61 -17.37
N THR A 313 3.81 -8.60 -17.80
CA THR A 313 3.36 -9.44 -18.91
C THR A 313 3.84 -8.86 -20.25
N PRO A 314 4.09 -9.72 -21.27
CA PRO A 314 4.60 -9.27 -22.56
C PRO A 314 3.71 -8.26 -23.30
N GLU A 315 2.42 -8.23 -22.97
CA GLU A 315 1.44 -7.33 -23.59
C GLU A 315 1.58 -5.88 -23.11
N ILE A 316 2.27 -5.67 -21.97
CA ILE A 316 2.49 -4.34 -21.41
C ILE A 316 3.82 -3.76 -21.93
N SER A 317 3.73 -2.64 -22.61
CA SER A 317 4.90 -1.89 -23.04
C SER A 317 5.48 -1.06 -21.90
N ILE A 318 6.72 -1.33 -21.52
CA ILE A 318 7.43 -0.52 -20.52
C ILE A 318 7.87 0.78 -21.19
N GLN A 319 7.41 1.91 -20.67
CA GLN A 319 7.78 3.24 -21.16
C GLN A 319 8.80 3.88 -20.19
N PRO A 320 10.07 3.95 -20.57
CA PRO A 320 11.06 4.66 -19.76
C PRO A 320 10.74 6.15 -19.67
N VAL A 321 10.48 6.65 -18.44
CA VAL A 321 10.19 8.06 -18.19
C VAL A 321 11.36 8.79 -17.52
N SER A 322 12.21 8.04 -16.80
CA SER A 322 13.44 8.53 -16.19
C SER A 322 14.45 7.40 -16.01
N ARG A 323 15.70 7.75 -15.76
CA ARG A 323 16.79 6.78 -15.53
C ARG A 323 17.66 7.24 -14.36
N ILE A 324 17.88 6.33 -13.40
CA ILE A 324 18.76 6.56 -12.24
C ILE A 324 20.19 6.25 -12.64
N ARG A 325 21.09 7.16 -12.35
CA ARG A 325 22.54 7.06 -12.50
C ARG A 325 23.21 7.54 -11.21
N LEU A 326 24.35 6.95 -10.84
CA LEU A 326 25.15 7.30 -9.67
C LEU A 326 26.50 7.92 -10.08
#